data_14ad95a4892f2ebd35a82d03868392c9
#
_entry.id   14ad95a4892f2ebd35a82d03868392c9
#
_cell.length_a   1.000
_cell.length_b   1.000
_cell.length_c   1.000
_cell.angle_alpha   90.00
_cell.angle_beta   90.00
_cell.angle_gamma   90.00
#
_symmetry.space_group_name_H-M   'P 1'
#
loop_
_entity.id
_entity.type
_entity.pdbx_description
1 polymer ?
#
loop_
_entity_poly.entity_id
_entity_poly.type
_entity_poly.pdbx_seq_one_letter_code
_entity_poly.pdbx_strand_id
1 'polypeptide(L)'
;MHWDLFCRVIDNFGDIGVCWRLAADLGARGESVCLWVDDASALAWMAPLGAPGVQVVGWDAEAGPGDVVIEAFGCDPPPAFVAAMAQREPRPLWINLEYLSAEAYVKRSHGLRSPQMAVPGRGLDKWFFYPGFEPGTGGLLREPGLMDERHRFDGRAWLQQRGLAPQPGERVVSLFCYPNAPVDELLHALATTPTLLLTAGTALVAPRPGVLRCLALPWLSQSDYDRLLWSCDLNFVRGEDSFVRAQWAGAPFVWQIYPQHDGAHAAKLDAFLALMLGGAEPALADALRRLWHAWNGLRSGPAAPPPAAPWQALARDWRDRLLAQPDLVTQLLGFVAERR
;
A
#
# COMPACT_ATOMS: atom_id res chain seq x y z
N MET A 1 -4.30 24.00 6.16
CA MET A 1 -5.67 23.61 6.62
C MET A 1 -5.56 22.61 7.73
N HIS A 2 -6.64 22.40 8.50
CA HIS A 2 -6.71 21.33 9.49
C HIS A 2 -7.48 20.12 8.92
N TRP A 3 -6.84 18.96 8.97
CA TRP A 3 -7.36 17.71 8.41
C TRP A 3 -7.58 16.70 9.52
N ASP A 4 -8.75 16.08 9.56
CA ASP A 4 -9.04 14.93 10.40
C ASP A 4 -9.04 13.68 9.51
N LEU A 5 -8.17 12.74 9.79
CA LEU A 5 -8.10 11.47 9.09
C LEU A 5 -8.47 10.33 10.03
N PHE A 6 -9.64 9.75 9.82
CA PHE A 6 -10.13 8.60 10.59
C PHE A 6 -9.67 7.29 9.98
N CYS A 7 -9.09 6.44 10.80
CA CYS A 7 -8.62 5.12 10.45
C CYS A 7 -9.14 4.09 11.46
N ARG A 8 -9.76 3.02 10.97
CA ARG A 8 -10.05 1.81 11.73
C ARG A 8 -9.14 0.71 11.25
N VAL A 9 -8.44 0.05 12.16
CA VAL A 9 -7.48 -0.99 11.83
C VAL A 9 -8.21 -2.33 11.70
N ILE A 10 -8.35 -2.84 10.48
CA ILE A 10 -8.96 -4.12 10.13
C ILE A 10 -7.90 -5.09 9.60
N ASP A 11 -7.11 -4.68 8.61
CA ASP A 11 -5.96 -5.44 8.08
C ASP A 11 -4.69 -5.08 8.85
N ASN A 12 -4.59 -5.53 10.09
CA ASN A 12 -3.41 -5.40 10.98
C ASN A 12 -2.56 -4.14 10.77
N PHE A 13 -1.81 -4.07 9.66
CA PHE A 13 -0.85 -3.01 9.37
C PHE A 13 -1.15 -2.26 8.07
N GLY A 14 -2.05 -2.80 7.23
CA GLY A 14 -2.39 -2.22 5.93
C GLY A 14 -3.08 -0.87 6.08
N ASP A 15 -4.16 -0.83 6.83
CA ASP A 15 -4.99 0.37 6.98
C ASP A 15 -4.23 1.50 7.65
N ILE A 16 -3.59 1.22 8.80
CA ILE A 16 -2.80 2.22 9.51
C ILE A 16 -1.56 2.64 8.70
N GLY A 17 -0.98 1.74 7.91
CA GLY A 17 0.16 2.03 7.05
C GLY A 17 -0.16 3.06 5.97
N VAL A 18 -1.28 2.88 5.27
CA VAL A 18 -1.78 3.84 4.26
C VAL A 18 -2.13 5.17 4.92
N CYS A 19 -2.90 5.14 6.02
CA CYS A 19 -3.34 6.35 6.71
C CYS A 19 -2.17 7.15 7.28
N TRP A 20 -1.16 6.48 7.86
CA TRP A 20 0.03 7.15 8.34
C TRP A 20 0.82 7.82 7.22
N ARG A 21 1.06 7.13 6.09
CA ARG A 21 1.75 7.75 4.94
C ARG A 21 0.99 8.94 4.39
N LEU A 22 -0.33 8.85 4.29
CA LEU A 22 -1.17 9.96 3.87
C LEU A 22 -1.03 11.16 4.82
N ALA A 23 -1.14 10.92 6.13
CA ALA A 23 -1.01 11.95 7.14
C ALA A 23 0.39 12.61 7.10
N ALA A 24 1.45 11.80 7.01
CA ALA A 24 2.82 12.28 6.94
C ALA A 24 3.11 13.08 5.67
N ASP A 25 2.60 12.66 4.52
CA ASP A 25 2.76 13.41 3.25
C ASP A 25 1.97 14.73 3.28
N LEU A 26 0.74 14.76 3.79
CA LEU A 26 -0.01 16.00 4.02
C LEU A 26 0.77 16.95 4.95
N GLY A 27 1.29 16.45 6.07
CA GLY A 27 2.09 17.22 7.01
C GLY A 27 3.37 17.78 6.38
N ALA A 28 4.07 16.99 5.56
CA ALA A 28 5.25 17.42 4.81
C ALA A 28 4.95 18.51 3.78
N ARG A 29 3.71 18.60 3.31
CA ARG A 29 3.22 19.67 2.40
C ARG A 29 2.65 20.88 3.16
N GLY A 30 2.80 20.94 4.48
CA GLY A 30 2.43 22.09 5.31
C GLY A 30 1.00 22.04 5.85
N GLU A 31 0.30 20.92 5.72
CA GLU A 31 -1.01 20.72 6.33
C GLU A 31 -0.89 20.33 7.83
N SER A 32 -1.90 20.64 8.63
CA SER A 32 -2.02 20.15 10.01
C SER A 32 -2.98 18.97 10.03
N VAL A 33 -2.51 17.81 10.48
CA VAL A 33 -3.27 16.56 10.41
C VAL A 33 -3.49 15.98 11.80
N CYS A 34 -4.72 15.68 12.13
CA CYS A 34 -5.11 14.84 13.24
C CYS A 34 -5.45 13.45 12.71
N LEU A 35 -4.62 12.47 13.02
CA LEU A 35 -4.87 11.06 12.68
C LEU A 35 -5.61 10.38 13.83
N TRP A 36 -6.89 10.12 13.61
CA TRP A 36 -7.77 9.40 14.54
C TRP A 36 -7.68 7.92 14.30
N VAL A 37 -7.21 7.15 15.27
CA VAL A 37 -7.02 5.71 15.09
C VAL A 37 -7.49 4.94 16.34
N ASP A 38 -8.11 3.78 16.12
CA ASP A 38 -8.58 2.90 17.21
C ASP A 38 -7.45 2.08 17.82
N ASP A 39 -6.42 1.73 17.05
CA ASP A 39 -5.19 1.06 17.51
C ASP A 39 -3.94 1.65 16.86
N ALA A 40 -3.23 2.50 17.59
CA ALA A 40 -1.98 3.13 17.17
C ALA A 40 -0.72 2.29 17.45
N SER A 41 -0.85 1.10 18.02
CA SER A 41 0.29 0.31 18.54
C SER A 41 1.36 0.05 17.49
N ALA A 42 0.99 -0.19 16.24
CA ALA A 42 1.92 -0.43 15.15
C ALA A 42 2.80 0.78 14.81
N LEU A 43 2.35 2.01 15.08
CA LEU A 43 3.13 3.21 14.81
C LEU A 43 4.41 3.29 15.65
N ALA A 44 4.47 2.62 16.79
CA ALA A 44 5.65 2.58 17.64
C ALA A 44 6.91 2.05 16.92
N TRP A 45 6.74 1.13 15.99
CA TRP A 45 7.83 0.59 15.16
C TRP A 45 7.74 1.04 13.70
N MET A 46 6.54 1.23 13.18
CA MET A 46 6.29 1.61 11.79
C MET A 46 6.77 3.05 11.51
N ALA A 47 6.55 3.95 12.47
CA ALA A 47 6.88 5.37 12.36
C ALA A 47 7.43 5.95 13.68
N PRO A 48 8.54 5.41 14.22
CA PRO A 48 9.03 5.73 15.57
C PRO A 48 9.42 7.19 15.76
N LEU A 49 9.68 7.91 14.68
CA LEU A 49 10.10 9.33 14.72
C LEU A 49 8.90 10.29 14.60
N GLY A 50 7.68 9.77 14.37
CA GLY A 50 6.53 10.61 14.04
C GLY A 50 6.70 11.34 12.70
N ALA A 51 5.87 12.35 12.47
CA ALA A 51 5.98 13.25 11.32
C ALA A 51 5.60 14.70 11.72
N PRO A 52 6.29 15.73 11.18
CA PRO A 52 5.89 17.11 11.42
C PRO A 52 4.45 17.38 10.96
N GLY A 53 3.71 18.16 11.73
CA GLY A 53 2.33 18.51 11.40
C GLY A 53 1.30 17.41 11.62
N VAL A 54 1.69 16.23 12.14
CA VAL A 54 0.79 15.11 12.41
C VAL A 54 0.66 14.87 13.92
N GLN A 55 -0.57 14.84 14.39
CA GLN A 55 -0.93 14.41 15.75
C GLN A 55 -1.75 13.11 15.65
N VAL A 56 -1.39 12.11 16.45
CA VAL A 56 -2.14 10.84 16.54
C VAL A 56 -2.99 10.87 17.79
N VAL A 57 -4.27 10.55 17.66
CA VAL A 57 -5.25 10.54 18.76
C VAL A 57 -6.14 9.30 18.69
N GLY A 58 -6.67 8.89 19.85
CA GLY A 58 -7.69 7.85 19.90
C GLY A 58 -9.06 8.37 19.46
N TRP A 59 -9.96 7.48 19.10
CA TRP A 59 -11.32 7.82 18.66
C TRP A 59 -12.20 8.40 19.78
N ASP A 60 -11.78 8.29 21.01
CA ASP A 60 -12.42 8.84 22.23
C ASP A 60 -11.94 10.24 22.60
N ALA A 61 -10.99 10.80 21.84
CA ALA A 61 -10.49 12.14 22.11
C ALA A 61 -11.56 13.22 21.85
N GLU A 62 -11.59 14.23 22.72
CA GLU A 62 -12.48 15.39 22.59
C GLU A 62 -11.78 16.48 21.74
N ALA A 63 -12.03 16.46 20.42
CA ALA A 63 -11.60 17.53 19.53
C ALA A 63 -12.70 17.84 18.51
N GLY A 64 -12.83 19.11 18.13
CA GLY A 64 -13.77 19.55 17.12
C GLY A 64 -13.27 19.29 15.70
N PRO A 65 -14.19 19.18 14.71
CA PRO A 65 -13.81 18.93 13.33
C PRO A 65 -13.02 20.08 12.70
N GLY A 66 -12.00 19.72 11.94
CA GLY A 66 -11.19 20.63 11.13
C GLY A 66 -11.87 21.07 9.84
N ASP A 67 -11.07 21.44 8.86
CA ASP A 67 -11.52 21.95 7.56
C ASP A 67 -11.89 20.84 6.58
N VAL A 68 -11.16 19.72 6.65
CA VAL A 68 -11.36 18.53 5.83
C VAL A 68 -11.41 17.31 6.73
N VAL A 69 -12.40 16.47 6.54
CA VAL A 69 -12.55 15.21 7.27
C VAL A 69 -12.49 14.07 6.28
N ILE A 70 -11.52 13.18 6.48
CA ILE A 70 -11.37 11.96 5.69
C ILE A 70 -11.77 10.77 6.57
N GLU A 71 -12.69 9.97 6.10
CA GLU A 71 -12.87 8.60 6.58
C GLU A 71 -12.14 7.65 5.63
N ALA A 72 -11.16 6.91 6.15
CA ALA A 72 -10.47 5.93 5.35
C ALA A 72 -11.28 4.63 5.33
N PHE A 73 -11.46 4.09 4.11
CA PHE A 73 -12.05 2.76 3.89
C PHE A 73 -13.48 2.60 4.46
N GLY A 74 -14.24 3.70 4.49
CA GLY A 74 -15.61 3.68 5.01
C GLY A 74 -15.71 3.37 6.51
N CYS A 75 -14.74 3.82 7.32
CA CYS A 75 -14.68 3.51 8.74
C CYS A 75 -15.73 4.20 9.61
N ASP A 76 -16.55 5.08 9.04
CA ASP A 76 -17.61 5.86 9.70
C ASP A 76 -17.15 6.56 11.00
N PRO A 77 -16.83 7.87 10.96
CA PRO A 77 -16.47 8.63 12.15
C PRO A 77 -17.55 8.57 13.23
N PRO A 78 -17.22 8.77 14.52
CA PRO A 78 -18.20 8.72 15.60
C PRO A 78 -19.39 9.63 15.35
N PRO A 79 -20.64 9.21 15.65
CA PRO A 79 -21.84 10.02 15.41
C PRO A 79 -21.81 11.42 16.04
N ALA A 80 -21.18 11.55 17.21
CA ALA A 80 -21.01 12.85 17.87
C ALA A 80 -20.09 13.79 17.06
N PHE A 81 -19.01 13.26 16.46
CA PHE A 81 -18.11 14.02 15.60
C PHE A 81 -18.82 14.46 14.31
N VAL A 82 -19.59 13.57 13.68
CA VAL A 82 -20.41 13.91 12.50
C VAL A 82 -21.46 14.96 12.82
N ALA A 83 -22.08 14.91 14.01
CA ALA A 83 -23.01 15.95 14.46
C ALA A 83 -22.31 17.32 14.61
N ALA A 84 -21.09 17.34 15.16
CA ALA A 84 -20.27 18.56 15.26
C ALA A 84 -19.89 19.11 13.86
N MET A 85 -19.55 18.23 12.90
CA MET A 85 -19.32 18.64 11.51
C MET A 85 -20.54 19.35 10.90
N ALA A 86 -21.75 18.84 11.15
CA ALA A 86 -22.99 19.43 10.63
C ALA A 86 -23.32 20.80 11.23
N GLN A 87 -22.81 21.10 12.44
CA GLN A 87 -23.01 22.37 13.14
C GLN A 87 -21.92 23.41 12.88
N ARG A 88 -20.77 22.98 12.33
CA ARG A 88 -19.65 23.89 12.07
C ARG A 88 -19.93 24.80 10.86
N GLU A 89 -19.51 26.07 10.94
CA GLU A 89 -19.53 27.02 9.84
C GLU A 89 -18.11 27.62 9.62
N PRO A 90 -17.54 27.53 8.43
CA PRO A 90 -18.04 26.76 7.29
C PRO A 90 -17.98 25.25 7.57
N ARG A 91 -18.88 24.50 6.94
CA ARG A 91 -18.91 23.03 7.08
C ARG A 91 -17.64 22.41 6.50
N PRO A 92 -17.09 21.37 7.14
CA PRO A 92 -15.94 20.67 6.60
C PRO A 92 -16.26 19.94 5.29
N LEU A 93 -15.25 19.79 4.44
CA LEU A 93 -15.34 18.88 3.30
C LEU A 93 -15.17 17.45 3.80
N TRP A 94 -16.19 16.60 3.60
CA TRP A 94 -16.15 15.21 4.04
C TRP A 94 -15.82 14.28 2.87
N ILE A 95 -14.74 13.52 3.00
CA ILE A 95 -14.22 12.62 1.96
C ILE A 95 -14.17 11.20 2.50
N ASN A 96 -14.76 10.24 1.78
CA ASN A 96 -14.48 8.83 1.95
C ASN A 96 -13.32 8.46 1.02
N LEU A 97 -12.16 8.17 1.61
CA LEU A 97 -11.02 7.61 0.92
C LEU A 97 -11.20 6.10 0.83
N GLU A 98 -11.48 5.63 -0.35
CA GLU A 98 -11.75 4.23 -0.63
C GLU A 98 -10.48 3.39 -0.78
N TYR A 99 -10.64 2.06 -0.72
CA TYR A 99 -9.55 1.13 -1.01
C TYR A 99 -9.07 1.26 -2.45
N LEU A 100 -7.77 1.09 -2.64
CA LEU A 100 -7.15 1.02 -3.97
C LEU A 100 -7.76 -0.11 -4.81
N SER A 101 -8.20 0.20 -6.02
CA SER A 101 -8.67 -0.80 -6.97
C SER A 101 -8.31 -0.44 -8.42
N ALA A 102 -8.12 -1.48 -9.23
CA ALA A 102 -7.94 -1.40 -10.68
C ALA A 102 -9.25 -1.66 -11.45
N GLU A 103 -10.36 -1.89 -10.75
CA GLU A 103 -11.63 -2.22 -11.37
C GLU A 103 -12.26 -1.01 -12.05
N ALA A 104 -13.00 -1.25 -13.13
CA ALA A 104 -13.55 -0.19 -13.99
C ALA A 104 -14.52 0.77 -13.28
N TYR A 105 -15.13 0.35 -12.16
CA TYR A 105 -16.04 1.22 -11.40
C TYR A 105 -15.31 2.39 -10.74
N VAL A 106 -14.02 2.25 -10.43
CA VAL A 106 -13.21 3.27 -9.74
C VAL A 106 -13.28 4.60 -10.46
N LYS A 107 -13.04 4.63 -11.78
CA LYS A 107 -13.07 5.86 -12.58
C LYS A 107 -14.43 6.57 -12.56
N ARG A 108 -15.52 5.81 -12.63
CA ARG A 108 -16.88 6.40 -12.66
C ARG A 108 -17.40 6.77 -11.28
N SER A 109 -16.79 6.20 -10.22
CA SER A 109 -17.18 6.46 -8.83
C SER A 109 -16.30 7.51 -8.15
N HIS A 110 -15.10 7.77 -8.68
CA HIS A 110 -14.21 8.80 -8.17
C HIS A 110 -14.83 10.19 -8.32
N GLY A 111 -14.85 10.95 -7.21
CA GLY A 111 -15.43 12.29 -7.17
C GLY A 111 -16.95 12.34 -7.10
N LEU A 112 -17.64 11.20 -6.93
CA LEU A 112 -19.08 11.22 -6.72
C LEU A 112 -19.44 11.83 -5.37
N ARG A 113 -20.55 12.59 -5.36
CA ARG A 113 -21.13 13.24 -4.19
C ARG A 113 -22.28 12.40 -3.64
N SER A 114 -22.32 12.23 -2.32
CA SER A 114 -23.40 11.57 -1.59
C SER A 114 -23.96 12.54 -0.54
N PRO A 115 -25.09 13.24 -0.83
CA PRO A 115 -25.73 14.10 0.16
C PRO A 115 -26.25 13.28 1.35
N GLN A 116 -25.97 13.73 2.56
CA GLN A 116 -26.41 13.06 3.78
C GLN A 116 -27.82 13.54 4.18
N MET A 117 -28.81 12.65 4.09
CA MET A 117 -30.21 12.99 4.32
C MET A 117 -30.68 12.73 5.74
N ALA A 118 -29.93 11.92 6.51
CA ALA A 118 -30.27 11.52 7.87
C ALA A 118 -29.34 12.16 8.90
N VAL A 119 -29.82 12.29 10.16
CA VAL A 119 -28.96 12.65 11.30
C VAL A 119 -28.01 11.48 11.60
N PRO A 120 -26.78 11.76 12.10
CA PRO A 120 -26.26 13.07 12.51
C PRO A 120 -25.73 13.96 11.37
N GLY A 121 -25.52 13.41 10.17
CA GLY A 121 -24.87 14.09 9.08
C GLY A 121 -25.76 14.93 8.16
N ARG A 122 -27.05 15.15 8.51
CA ARG A 122 -27.99 15.86 7.62
C ARG A 122 -27.44 17.20 7.14
N GLY A 123 -27.42 17.35 5.81
CA GLY A 123 -26.97 18.58 5.14
C GLY A 123 -25.47 18.63 4.87
N LEU A 124 -24.71 17.61 5.26
CA LEU A 124 -23.34 17.38 4.80
C LEU A 124 -23.34 16.66 3.45
N ASP A 125 -22.26 16.85 2.69
CA ASP A 125 -21.97 16.10 1.50
C ASP A 125 -20.74 15.23 1.74
N LYS A 126 -20.88 13.91 1.53
CA LYS A 126 -19.77 12.97 1.52
C LYS A 126 -19.31 12.76 0.09
N TRP A 127 -18.03 12.91 -0.17
CA TRP A 127 -17.42 12.72 -1.48
C TRP A 127 -16.59 11.44 -1.50
N PHE A 128 -16.70 10.66 -2.55
CA PHE A 128 -15.93 9.44 -2.72
C PHE A 128 -14.63 9.72 -3.45
N PHE A 129 -13.50 9.39 -2.85
CA PHE A 129 -12.18 9.52 -3.44
C PHE A 129 -11.55 8.14 -3.59
N TYR A 130 -11.42 7.69 -4.83
CA TYR A 130 -10.92 6.35 -5.14
C TYR A 130 -9.47 6.41 -5.61
N PRO A 131 -8.48 5.88 -4.84
CA PRO A 131 -7.15 5.59 -5.35
C PRO A 131 -7.20 4.63 -6.55
N GLY A 132 -6.26 4.77 -7.47
CA GLY A 132 -6.24 3.92 -8.65
C GLY A 132 -5.00 4.13 -9.53
N PHE A 133 -4.92 3.36 -10.60
CA PHE A 133 -3.72 3.22 -11.43
C PHE A 133 -3.78 4.00 -12.75
N GLU A 134 -4.90 4.63 -13.04
CA GLU A 134 -5.17 5.25 -14.34
C GLU A 134 -5.64 6.69 -14.19
N PRO A 135 -5.49 7.53 -15.23
CA PRO A 135 -6.08 8.87 -15.26
C PRO A 135 -7.59 8.84 -14.97
N GLY A 136 -8.08 9.78 -14.17
CA GLY A 136 -9.47 9.82 -13.71
C GLY A 136 -9.73 9.03 -12.43
N THR A 137 -8.67 8.59 -11.76
CA THR A 137 -8.69 8.05 -10.39
C THR A 137 -7.86 8.94 -9.47
N GLY A 138 -7.89 8.70 -8.16
CA GLY A 138 -7.14 9.47 -7.17
C GLY A 138 -5.63 9.22 -7.14
N GLY A 139 -5.09 8.38 -8.03
CA GLY A 139 -3.66 8.06 -8.07
C GLY A 139 -3.19 7.20 -6.89
N LEU A 140 -1.88 7.18 -6.67
CA LEU A 140 -1.21 6.38 -5.64
C LEU A 140 -0.40 7.26 -4.69
N LEU A 141 -0.27 6.85 -3.44
CA LEU A 141 0.63 7.49 -2.47
C LEU A 141 2.08 7.42 -2.98
N ARG A 142 2.68 8.60 -3.10
CA ARG A 142 4.08 8.79 -3.51
C ARG A 142 4.58 10.11 -2.94
N GLU A 143 5.30 10.04 -1.85
CA GLU A 143 5.82 11.20 -1.15
C GLU A 143 6.80 12.00 -2.05
N PRO A 144 6.85 13.33 -1.94
CA PRO A 144 7.84 14.15 -2.62
C PRO A 144 9.25 13.68 -2.34
N GLY A 145 10.09 13.53 -3.38
CA GLY A 145 11.47 13.09 -3.25
C GLY A 145 11.67 11.57 -3.13
N LEU A 146 10.62 10.75 -3.01
CA LEU A 146 10.75 9.29 -2.92
C LEU A 146 11.59 8.68 -4.03
N MET A 147 11.36 9.10 -5.28
CA MET A 147 12.07 8.56 -6.42
C MET A 147 13.53 9.05 -6.50
N ASP A 148 13.81 10.25 -6.01
CA ASP A 148 15.17 10.77 -5.90
C ASP A 148 15.96 10.01 -4.82
N GLU A 149 15.34 9.69 -3.68
CA GLU A 149 15.92 8.83 -2.66
C GLU A 149 16.19 7.44 -3.23
N ARG A 150 15.20 6.84 -3.90
CA ARG A 150 15.32 5.53 -4.54
C ARG A 150 16.46 5.49 -5.57
N HIS A 151 16.63 6.55 -6.36
CA HIS A 151 17.68 6.62 -7.40
C HIS A 151 19.08 6.66 -6.79
N ARG A 152 19.26 7.36 -5.68
CA ARG A 152 20.57 7.51 -4.98
C ARG A 152 20.88 6.36 -4.03
N PHE A 153 19.93 5.48 -3.79
CA PHE A 153 20.04 4.44 -2.78
C PHE A 153 20.87 3.25 -3.26
N ASP A 154 21.86 2.87 -2.44
CA ASP A 154 22.67 1.66 -2.64
C ASP A 154 22.14 0.53 -1.74
N GLY A 155 21.31 -0.35 -2.34
CA GLY A 155 20.70 -1.47 -1.65
C GLY A 155 21.71 -2.50 -1.14
N ARG A 156 22.83 -2.73 -1.85
CA ARG A 156 23.85 -3.67 -1.39
C ARG A 156 24.59 -3.15 -0.17
N ALA A 157 24.99 -1.89 -0.17
CA ALA A 157 25.62 -1.25 0.99
C ALA A 157 24.68 -1.26 2.20
N TRP A 158 23.40 -0.98 1.98
CA TRP A 158 22.37 -1.00 3.03
C TRP A 158 22.19 -2.39 3.66
N LEU A 159 22.10 -3.44 2.85
CA LEU A 159 22.04 -4.83 3.33
C LEU A 159 23.32 -5.20 4.11
N GLN A 160 24.49 -4.82 3.60
CA GLN A 160 25.75 -5.11 4.26
C GLN A 160 25.85 -4.46 5.64
N GLN A 161 25.45 -3.19 5.78
CA GLN A 161 25.45 -2.45 7.06
C GLN A 161 24.56 -3.11 8.11
N ARG A 162 23.52 -3.87 7.68
CA ARG A 162 22.61 -4.61 8.55
C ARG A 162 23.00 -6.08 8.77
N GLY A 163 24.18 -6.51 8.29
CA GLY A 163 24.61 -7.90 8.39
C GLY A 163 23.82 -8.87 7.50
N LEU A 164 23.12 -8.34 6.48
CA LEU A 164 22.26 -9.10 5.55
C LEU A 164 22.92 -9.27 4.18
N ALA A 165 24.24 -9.13 4.07
CA ALA A 165 24.93 -9.17 2.79
C ALA A 165 24.65 -10.47 2.03
N PRO A 166 24.21 -10.39 0.74
CA PRO A 166 24.09 -11.56 -0.11
C PRO A 166 25.48 -12.09 -0.46
N GLN A 167 25.60 -13.39 -0.59
CA GLN A 167 26.80 -14.04 -1.10
C GLN A 167 26.92 -13.84 -2.63
N PRO A 168 28.12 -14.01 -3.20
CA PRO A 168 28.27 -13.92 -4.64
C PRO A 168 27.32 -14.87 -5.40
N GLY A 169 26.53 -14.32 -6.32
CA GLY A 169 25.58 -15.07 -7.11
C GLY A 169 24.21 -15.31 -6.45
N GLU A 170 24.02 -14.96 -5.17
CA GLU A 170 22.71 -14.98 -4.54
C GLU A 170 21.84 -13.85 -5.09
N ARG A 171 20.60 -14.18 -5.46
CA ARG A 171 19.51 -13.21 -5.62
C ARG A 171 18.90 -12.93 -4.25
N VAL A 172 18.41 -11.71 -4.06
CA VAL A 172 17.75 -11.31 -2.82
C VAL A 172 16.24 -11.27 -3.03
N VAL A 173 15.51 -11.95 -2.17
CA VAL A 173 14.04 -12.02 -2.22
C VAL A 173 13.47 -11.55 -0.88
N SER A 174 12.52 -10.62 -0.88
CA SER A 174 11.76 -10.29 0.31
C SER A 174 10.45 -11.07 0.36
N LEU A 175 10.05 -11.49 1.56
CA LEU A 175 8.80 -12.20 1.81
C LEU A 175 8.06 -11.53 2.97
N PHE A 176 6.91 -10.95 2.64
CA PHE A 176 5.91 -10.47 3.58
C PHE A 176 4.54 -10.96 3.11
N CYS A 177 3.92 -11.90 3.84
CA CYS A 177 2.71 -12.57 3.40
C CYS A 177 1.72 -12.82 4.55
N TYR A 178 0.47 -13.11 4.21
CA TYR A 178 -0.52 -13.62 5.17
C TYR A 178 -0.25 -15.10 5.47
N PRO A 179 -0.76 -15.62 6.61
CA PRO A 179 -0.51 -17.02 7.03
C PRO A 179 -0.99 -18.08 6.05
N ASN A 180 -1.95 -17.75 5.19
CA ASN A 180 -2.52 -18.66 4.18
C ASN A 180 -1.73 -18.72 2.87
N ALA A 181 -0.59 -18.02 2.77
CA ALA A 181 0.25 -18.09 1.59
C ALA A 181 0.87 -19.48 1.38
N PRO A 182 1.01 -19.96 0.13
CA PRO A 182 1.64 -21.25 -0.18
C PRO A 182 3.18 -21.15 -0.10
N VAL A 183 3.67 -20.93 1.13
CA VAL A 183 5.11 -20.65 1.37
C VAL A 183 5.98 -21.85 1.04
N ASP A 184 5.52 -23.08 1.28
CA ASP A 184 6.32 -24.28 1.00
C ASP A 184 6.58 -24.43 -0.51
N GLU A 185 5.61 -24.17 -1.35
CA GLU A 185 5.76 -24.18 -2.81
C GLU A 185 6.75 -23.11 -3.28
N LEU A 186 6.67 -21.91 -2.69
CA LEU A 186 7.63 -20.84 -2.98
C LEU A 186 9.05 -21.26 -2.60
N LEU A 187 9.26 -21.84 -1.41
CA LEU A 187 10.59 -22.28 -0.97
C LEU A 187 11.19 -23.34 -1.90
N HIS A 188 10.34 -24.27 -2.37
CA HIS A 188 10.78 -25.26 -3.36
C HIS A 188 11.22 -24.58 -4.67
N ALA A 189 10.45 -23.62 -5.15
CA ALA A 189 10.78 -22.88 -6.38
C ALA A 189 12.05 -22.03 -6.21
N LEU A 190 12.24 -21.39 -5.06
CA LEU A 190 13.42 -20.57 -4.77
C LEU A 190 14.69 -21.39 -4.56
N ALA A 191 14.59 -22.63 -4.06
CA ALA A 191 15.73 -23.50 -3.81
C ALA A 191 16.43 -24.04 -5.10
N THR A 192 15.98 -23.63 -6.27
CA THR A 192 16.60 -24.00 -7.57
C THR A 192 17.79 -23.12 -7.96
N THR A 193 17.94 -21.96 -7.33
CA THR A 193 19.01 -20.99 -7.58
C THR A 193 19.51 -20.39 -6.27
N PRO A 194 20.80 -19.99 -6.17
CA PRO A 194 21.31 -19.32 -4.96
C PRO A 194 20.43 -18.14 -4.59
N THR A 195 19.80 -18.20 -3.40
CA THR A 195 18.83 -17.21 -2.97
C THR A 195 19.00 -16.87 -1.48
N LEU A 196 19.03 -15.58 -1.20
CA LEU A 196 18.85 -15.03 0.15
C LEU A 196 17.40 -14.58 0.28
N LEU A 197 16.63 -15.27 1.13
CA LEU A 197 15.25 -14.93 1.47
C LEU A 197 15.23 -14.12 2.77
N LEU A 198 14.70 -12.90 2.71
CA LEU A 198 14.52 -12.00 3.85
C LEU A 198 13.03 -11.97 4.21
N THR A 199 12.67 -12.44 5.42
CA THR A 199 11.28 -12.47 5.87
C THR A 199 11.00 -11.33 6.84
N ALA A 200 10.02 -10.49 6.52
CA ALA A 200 9.59 -9.38 7.37
C ALA A 200 8.24 -9.73 8.01
N GLY A 201 8.17 -9.73 9.36
CA GLY A 201 6.91 -9.96 10.08
C GLY A 201 6.22 -11.31 9.80
N THR A 202 6.89 -12.22 9.13
CA THR A 202 6.39 -13.57 8.81
C THR A 202 7.09 -14.56 9.72
N ALA A 203 6.38 -15.60 10.17
CA ALA A 203 6.96 -16.67 10.97
C ALA A 203 8.18 -17.29 10.27
N LEU A 204 9.19 -17.63 11.08
CA LEU A 204 10.45 -18.21 10.59
C LEU A 204 10.18 -19.37 9.64
N VAL A 205 10.58 -19.17 8.41
CA VAL A 205 10.64 -20.23 7.42
C VAL A 205 11.88 -21.08 7.75
N ALA A 206 11.73 -22.34 7.98
CA ALA A 206 12.86 -23.23 8.27
C ALA A 206 13.85 -23.20 7.10
N PRO A 207 15.15 -22.91 7.34
CA PRO A 207 16.17 -22.93 6.30
C PRO A 207 16.21 -24.31 5.63
N ARG A 208 16.24 -24.33 4.30
CA ARG A 208 16.55 -25.58 3.57
C ARG A 208 18.04 -25.60 3.29
N PRO A 209 18.75 -26.66 3.69
CA PRO A 209 20.20 -26.77 3.45
C PRO A 209 20.52 -26.66 1.97
N GLY A 210 21.49 -25.85 1.61
CA GLY A 210 22.08 -25.78 0.27
C GLY A 210 21.96 -24.41 -0.38
N VAL A 211 21.01 -24.22 -1.27
CA VAL A 211 20.93 -23.08 -2.19
C VAL A 211 20.05 -21.93 -1.66
N LEU A 212 19.22 -22.20 -0.65
CA LEU A 212 18.30 -21.22 -0.06
C LEU A 212 18.71 -20.86 1.36
N ARG A 213 19.08 -19.62 1.57
CA ARG A 213 19.41 -19.03 2.87
C ARG A 213 18.26 -18.10 3.32
N CYS A 214 17.70 -18.35 4.51
CA CYS A 214 16.57 -17.58 5.06
C CYS A 214 17.03 -16.80 6.28
N LEU A 215 16.72 -15.49 6.31
CA LEU A 215 16.98 -14.62 7.45
C LEU A 215 15.69 -13.88 7.83
N ALA A 216 15.31 -13.98 9.11
CA ALA A 216 14.18 -13.21 9.64
C ALA A 216 14.63 -11.80 10.01
N LEU A 217 13.83 -10.82 9.61
CA LEU A 217 14.03 -9.41 9.94
C LEU A 217 13.15 -9.03 11.15
N PRO A 218 13.62 -8.09 11.99
CA PRO A 218 12.73 -7.44 12.94
C PRO A 218 11.63 -6.65 12.20
N TRP A 219 10.67 -6.14 12.93
CA TRP A 219 9.74 -5.15 12.38
C TRP A 219 10.53 -3.92 11.89
N LEU A 220 10.24 -3.50 10.68
CA LEU A 220 10.93 -2.38 10.01
C LEU A 220 10.04 -1.14 10.03
N SER A 221 10.66 0.03 10.21
CA SER A 221 9.94 1.27 9.89
C SER A 221 9.49 1.28 8.43
N GLN A 222 8.49 2.09 8.10
CA GLN A 222 8.02 2.20 6.70
C GLN A 222 9.15 2.60 5.74
N SER A 223 10.03 3.52 6.16
CA SER A 223 11.18 3.92 5.35
C SER A 223 12.22 2.80 5.17
N ASP A 224 12.47 2.01 6.20
CA ASP A 224 13.37 0.86 6.08
C ASP A 224 12.74 -0.30 5.30
N TYR A 225 11.42 -0.44 5.35
CA TYR A 225 10.70 -1.39 4.51
C TYR A 225 10.80 -1.00 3.02
N ASP A 226 10.66 0.28 2.69
CA ASP A 226 10.91 0.77 1.33
C ASP A 226 12.31 0.43 0.84
N ARG A 227 13.32 0.67 1.69
CA ARG A 227 14.74 0.36 1.40
C ARG A 227 14.96 -1.15 1.24
N LEU A 228 14.26 -1.99 2.00
CA LEU A 228 14.28 -3.44 1.81
C LEU A 228 13.77 -3.80 0.41
N LEU A 229 12.60 -3.28 0.00
CA LEU A 229 12.04 -3.54 -1.32
C LEU A 229 12.95 -3.07 -2.45
N TRP A 230 13.67 -1.96 -2.25
CA TRP A 230 14.64 -1.43 -3.22
C TRP A 230 15.92 -2.28 -3.32
N SER A 231 16.21 -3.04 -2.28
CA SER A 231 17.41 -3.89 -2.19
C SER A 231 17.21 -5.29 -2.76
N CYS A 232 15.97 -5.68 -3.07
CA CYS A 232 15.62 -7.02 -3.46
C CYS A 232 15.39 -7.15 -4.97
N ASP A 233 15.74 -8.33 -5.51
CA ASP A 233 15.52 -8.70 -6.92
C ASP A 233 14.07 -9.16 -7.18
N LEU A 234 13.36 -9.59 -6.13
CA LEU A 234 11.96 -10.03 -6.16
C LEU A 234 11.32 -9.78 -4.81
N ASN A 235 10.10 -9.22 -4.82
CA ASN A 235 9.36 -8.86 -3.63
C ASN A 235 8.01 -9.58 -3.56
N PHE A 236 7.77 -10.35 -2.50
CA PHE A 236 6.46 -10.85 -2.14
C PHE A 236 5.88 -9.91 -1.08
N VAL A 237 4.77 -9.27 -1.40
CA VAL A 237 4.14 -8.24 -0.55
C VAL A 237 2.67 -8.56 -0.30
N ARG A 238 2.09 -8.01 0.77
CA ARG A 238 0.68 -8.19 1.13
C ARG A 238 0.01 -6.86 1.47
N GLY A 239 -1.33 -6.84 1.47
CA GLY A 239 -2.10 -5.66 1.83
C GLY A 239 -1.92 -4.51 0.83
N GLU A 240 -2.36 -3.31 1.19
CA GLU A 240 -2.39 -2.18 0.26
C GLU A 240 -1.09 -1.35 0.30
N ASP A 241 -0.61 -0.97 1.49
CA ASP A 241 0.59 -0.12 1.60
C ASP A 241 1.80 -0.76 0.94
N SER A 242 2.17 -1.98 1.34
CA SER A 242 3.35 -2.65 0.78
C SER A 242 3.21 -2.97 -0.71
N PHE A 243 1.98 -3.17 -1.21
CA PHE A 243 1.71 -3.34 -2.63
C PHE A 243 2.02 -2.07 -3.44
N VAL A 244 1.60 -0.90 -2.95
CA VAL A 244 1.95 0.39 -3.57
C VAL A 244 3.47 0.59 -3.56
N ARG A 245 4.13 0.29 -2.44
CA ARG A 245 5.58 0.48 -2.29
C ARG A 245 6.40 -0.44 -3.19
N ALA A 246 5.96 -1.68 -3.42
CA ALA A 246 6.61 -2.60 -4.36
C ALA A 246 6.59 -2.07 -5.81
N GLN A 247 5.55 -1.35 -6.20
CA GLN A 247 5.48 -0.73 -7.52
C GLN A 247 6.53 0.38 -7.67
N TRP A 248 6.71 1.23 -6.66
CA TRP A 248 7.75 2.27 -6.66
C TRP A 248 9.17 1.70 -6.61
N ALA A 249 9.36 0.52 -6.04
CA ALA A 249 10.65 -0.17 -6.09
C ALA A 249 11.08 -0.47 -7.54
N GLY A 250 10.13 -0.71 -8.44
CA GLY A 250 10.39 -1.03 -9.85
C GLY A 250 11.16 -2.34 -10.03
N ALA A 251 11.12 -3.22 -9.05
CA ALA A 251 11.60 -4.60 -9.09
C ALA A 251 10.42 -5.55 -9.33
N PRO A 252 10.65 -6.78 -9.83
CA PRO A 252 9.66 -7.84 -9.83
C PRO A 252 8.97 -8.00 -8.50
N PHE A 253 7.65 -8.14 -8.50
CA PHE A 253 6.89 -8.35 -7.26
C PHE A 253 5.67 -9.24 -7.48
N VAL A 254 5.20 -9.84 -6.38
CA VAL A 254 3.95 -10.60 -6.32
C VAL A 254 3.15 -10.07 -5.15
N TRP A 255 1.89 -9.72 -5.41
CA TRP A 255 0.98 -9.24 -4.38
C TRP A 255 0.10 -10.36 -3.85
N GLN A 256 0.07 -10.53 -2.54
CA GLN A 256 -0.98 -11.27 -1.85
C GLN A 256 -2.05 -10.28 -1.42
N ILE A 257 -3.17 -10.30 -2.11
CA ILE A 257 -4.33 -9.47 -1.77
C ILE A 257 -4.98 -9.98 -0.48
N TYR A 258 -5.56 -9.07 0.30
CA TYR A 258 -6.31 -9.45 1.50
C TYR A 258 -7.47 -10.39 1.13
N PRO A 259 -7.53 -11.61 1.68
CA PRO A 259 -8.57 -12.57 1.32
C PRO A 259 -9.93 -12.11 1.84
N GLN A 260 -10.91 -12.02 0.94
CA GLN A 260 -12.31 -11.70 1.26
C GLN A 260 -13.16 -12.96 1.14
N HIS A 261 -14.06 -13.16 2.10
CA HIS A 261 -14.89 -14.38 2.17
C HIS A 261 -15.86 -14.53 0.99
N ASP A 262 -16.25 -13.42 0.35
CA ASP A 262 -17.12 -13.39 -0.83
C ASP A 262 -16.39 -13.62 -2.16
N GLY A 263 -15.07 -13.77 -2.13
CA GLY A 263 -14.24 -13.97 -3.32
C GLY A 263 -13.99 -12.71 -4.17
N ALA A 264 -14.44 -11.53 -3.74
CA ALA A 264 -14.26 -10.27 -4.48
C ALA A 264 -12.77 -9.93 -4.74
N HIS A 265 -11.87 -10.42 -3.89
CA HIS A 265 -10.42 -10.24 -4.07
C HIS A 265 -9.88 -10.83 -5.38
N ALA A 266 -10.52 -11.88 -5.94
CA ALA A 266 -10.10 -12.45 -7.22
C ALA A 266 -10.32 -11.48 -8.39
N ALA A 267 -11.48 -10.85 -8.46
CA ALA A 267 -11.80 -9.86 -9.49
C ALA A 267 -10.88 -8.63 -9.41
N LYS A 268 -10.58 -8.17 -8.19
CA LYS A 268 -9.62 -7.08 -7.94
C LYS A 268 -8.22 -7.42 -8.44
N LEU A 269 -7.76 -8.65 -8.15
CA LEU A 269 -6.46 -9.14 -8.60
C LEU A 269 -6.38 -9.21 -10.11
N ASP A 270 -7.41 -9.76 -10.76
CA ASP A 270 -7.46 -9.89 -12.22
C ASP A 270 -7.53 -8.53 -12.92
N ALA A 271 -8.28 -7.58 -12.38
CA ALA A 271 -8.32 -6.22 -12.89
C ALA A 271 -6.94 -5.55 -12.85
N PHE A 272 -6.21 -5.69 -11.74
CA PHE A 272 -4.84 -5.18 -11.64
C PHE A 272 -3.89 -5.87 -12.63
N LEU A 273 -3.92 -7.20 -12.71
CA LEU A 273 -3.09 -7.95 -13.65
C LEU A 273 -3.40 -7.58 -15.10
N ALA A 274 -4.65 -7.31 -15.45
CA ALA A 274 -5.02 -6.84 -16.78
C ALA A 274 -4.35 -5.51 -17.14
N LEU A 275 -4.30 -4.56 -16.19
CA LEU A 275 -3.63 -3.26 -16.40
C LEU A 275 -2.10 -3.40 -16.47
N MET A 276 -1.48 -4.10 -15.51
CA MET A 276 -0.03 -4.24 -15.42
C MET A 276 0.55 -5.02 -16.59
N LEU A 277 -0.14 -6.09 -17.02
CA LEU A 277 0.30 -6.98 -18.09
C LEU A 277 -0.14 -6.52 -19.48
N GLY A 278 -0.88 -5.41 -19.57
CA GLY A 278 -1.27 -4.83 -20.84
C GLY A 278 -0.04 -4.47 -21.70
N GLY A 279 0.13 -5.14 -22.83
CA GLY A 279 1.31 -4.97 -23.71
C GLY A 279 2.52 -5.83 -23.35
N ALA A 280 2.45 -6.68 -22.33
CA ALA A 280 3.50 -7.67 -22.04
C ALA A 280 3.51 -8.79 -23.09
N GLU A 281 4.68 -9.43 -23.26
CA GLU A 281 4.81 -10.62 -24.09
C GLU A 281 3.88 -11.72 -23.55
N PRO A 282 3.09 -12.43 -24.41
CA PRO A 282 2.05 -13.36 -23.97
C PRO A 282 2.54 -14.47 -23.02
N ALA A 283 3.69 -15.06 -23.28
CA ALA A 283 4.23 -16.14 -22.43
C ALA A 283 4.62 -15.61 -21.03
N LEU A 284 5.16 -14.39 -20.95
CA LEU A 284 5.44 -13.73 -19.68
C LEU A 284 4.14 -13.41 -18.92
N ALA A 285 3.15 -12.83 -19.61
CA ALA A 285 1.87 -12.49 -19.03
C ALA A 285 1.15 -13.72 -18.44
N ASP A 286 1.15 -14.84 -19.17
CA ASP A 286 0.56 -16.09 -18.71
C ASP A 286 1.32 -16.70 -17.54
N ALA A 287 2.65 -16.64 -17.53
CA ALA A 287 3.46 -17.11 -16.42
C ALA A 287 3.19 -16.29 -15.14
N LEU A 288 3.09 -14.97 -15.27
CA LEU A 288 2.79 -14.08 -14.14
C LEU A 288 1.37 -14.29 -13.60
N ARG A 289 0.36 -14.42 -14.48
CA ARG A 289 -1.00 -14.75 -14.01
C ARG A 289 -1.02 -16.08 -13.24
N ARG A 290 -0.35 -17.11 -13.75
CA ARG A 290 -0.27 -18.40 -13.04
C ARG A 290 0.39 -18.26 -11.68
N LEU A 291 1.50 -17.54 -11.59
CA LEU A 291 2.22 -17.30 -10.33
C LEU A 291 1.35 -16.54 -9.33
N TRP A 292 0.73 -15.44 -9.74
CA TRP A 292 -0.08 -14.61 -8.86
C TRP A 292 -1.35 -15.32 -8.40
N HIS A 293 -2.03 -16.06 -9.28
CA HIS A 293 -3.20 -16.87 -8.90
C HIS A 293 -2.83 -17.99 -7.93
N ALA A 294 -1.71 -18.70 -8.16
CA ALA A 294 -1.24 -19.72 -7.24
C ALA A 294 -0.87 -19.13 -5.88
N TRP A 295 -0.18 -17.98 -5.86
CA TRP A 295 0.20 -17.29 -4.62
C TRP A 295 -1.01 -16.82 -3.81
N ASN A 296 -2.12 -16.47 -4.46
CA ASN A 296 -3.36 -16.05 -3.82
C ASN A 296 -4.37 -17.21 -3.58
N GLY A 297 -3.98 -18.46 -3.81
CA GLY A 297 -4.85 -19.61 -3.60
C GLY A 297 -6.00 -19.75 -4.61
N LEU A 298 -5.97 -18.98 -5.71
CA LEU A 298 -6.98 -19.02 -6.77
C LEU A 298 -6.75 -20.12 -7.80
N ARG A 299 -5.61 -20.80 -7.70
CA ARG A 299 -5.20 -21.90 -8.57
C ARG A 299 -4.38 -22.92 -7.80
N SER A 300 -4.59 -24.20 -8.07
CA SER A 300 -3.76 -25.29 -7.55
C SER A 300 -2.45 -25.45 -8.32
N GLY A 301 -1.40 -25.91 -7.61
CA GLY A 301 -0.11 -26.28 -8.15
C GLY A 301 0.94 -25.16 -8.09
N PRO A 302 2.23 -25.57 -8.12
CA PRO A 302 3.34 -24.64 -8.02
C PRO A 302 3.40 -23.73 -9.25
N ALA A 303 3.68 -22.46 -9.03
CA ALA A 303 4.02 -21.53 -10.08
C ALA A 303 5.45 -21.04 -9.87
N ALA A 304 6.36 -21.45 -10.73
CA ALA A 304 7.73 -20.95 -10.70
C ALA A 304 7.77 -19.49 -11.18
N PRO A 305 8.59 -18.63 -10.55
CA PRO A 305 8.85 -17.30 -11.07
C PRO A 305 9.34 -17.35 -12.51
N PRO A 306 8.85 -16.49 -13.43
CA PRO A 306 9.33 -16.40 -14.79
C PRO A 306 10.77 -15.87 -14.84
N PRO A 307 11.42 -15.88 -16.02
CA PRO A 307 12.76 -15.32 -16.19
C PRO A 307 12.85 -13.87 -15.70
N ALA A 308 13.90 -13.55 -14.95
CA ALA A 308 14.03 -12.28 -14.23
C ALA A 308 14.10 -11.06 -15.17
N ALA A 309 14.87 -11.13 -16.26
CA ALA A 309 15.13 -9.96 -17.10
C ALA A 309 13.86 -9.38 -17.78
N PRO A 310 12.99 -10.16 -18.47
CA PRO A 310 11.76 -9.62 -19.04
C PRO A 310 10.77 -9.15 -17.97
N TRP A 311 10.71 -9.81 -16.80
CA TRP A 311 9.86 -9.36 -15.69
C TRP A 311 10.37 -8.05 -15.07
N GLN A 312 11.69 -7.90 -14.94
CA GLN A 312 12.30 -6.66 -14.47
C GLN A 312 12.01 -5.48 -15.42
N ALA A 313 12.06 -5.70 -16.72
CA ALA A 313 11.70 -4.70 -17.72
C ALA A 313 10.22 -4.29 -17.55
N LEU A 314 9.32 -5.25 -17.49
CA LEU A 314 7.89 -5.02 -17.28
C LEU A 314 7.62 -4.22 -15.98
N ALA A 315 8.29 -4.56 -14.86
CA ALA A 315 8.11 -3.88 -13.60
C ALA A 315 8.57 -2.41 -13.66
N ARG A 316 9.64 -2.12 -14.38
CA ARG A 316 10.12 -0.75 -14.61
C ARG A 316 9.17 0.04 -15.50
N ASP A 317 8.74 -0.53 -16.63
CA ASP A 317 7.80 0.11 -17.54
C ASP A 317 6.46 0.39 -16.85
N TRP A 318 6.00 -0.51 -15.99
CA TRP A 318 4.82 -0.30 -15.17
C TRP A 318 4.98 0.87 -14.20
N ARG A 319 6.07 0.89 -13.44
CA ARG A 319 6.40 2.02 -12.55
C ARG A 319 6.44 3.34 -13.30
N ASP A 320 7.09 3.38 -14.47
CA ASP A 320 7.28 4.61 -15.23
C ASP A 320 5.94 5.12 -15.80
N ARG A 321 5.01 4.22 -16.14
CA ARG A 321 3.61 4.58 -16.46
C ARG A 321 2.90 5.22 -15.26
N LEU A 322 3.08 4.68 -14.06
CA LEU A 322 2.49 5.24 -12.85
C LEU A 322 3.10 6.61 -12.49
N LEU A 323 4.40 6.79 -12.72
CA LEU A 323 5.10 8.05 -12.47
C LEU A 323 4.61 9.20 -13.37
N ALA A 324 4.06 8.90 -14.52
CA ALA A 324 3.47 9.91 -15.41
C ALA A 324 2.18 10.54 -14.86
N GLN A 325 1.63 10.01 -13.75
CA GLN A 325 0.43 10.53 -13.12
C GLN A 325 0.77 11.32 -11.85
N PRO A 326 -0.05 12.34 -11.50
CA PRO A 326 0.05 13.00 -10.21
C PRO A 326 -0.14 11.98 -9.07
N ASP A 327 0.59 12.17 -7.97
CA ASP A 327 0.41 11.36 -6.76
C ASP A 327 -0.94 11.64 -6.09
N LEU A 328 -1.34 10.74 -5.18
CA LEU A 328 -2.63 10.79 -4.49
C LEU A 328 -2.80 12.11 -3.72
N VAL A 329 -1.79 12.55 -2.98
CA VAL A 329 -1.91 13.77 -2.15
C VAL A 329 -2.01 15.01 -3.01
N THR A 330 -1.27 15.09 -4.13
CA THR A 330 -1.40 16.18 -5.11
C THR A 330 -2.84 16.26 -5.65
N GLN A 331 -3.43 15.11 -6.01
CA GLN A 331 -4.80 15.07 -6.51
C GLN A 331 -5.83 15.39 -5.42
N LEU A 332 -5.60 14.90 -4.19
CA LEU A 332 -6.48 15.16 -3.05
C LEU A 332 -6.50 16.65 -2.67
N LEU A 333 -5.34 17.30 -2.64
CA LEU A 333 -5.24 18.75 -2.39
C LEU A 333 -5.94 19.57 -3.49
N GLY A 334 -5.77 19.18 -4.75
CA GLY A 334 -6.50 19.79 -5.87
C GLY A 334 -8.01 19.60 -5.74
N PHE A 335 -8.45 18.38 -5.41
CA PHE A 335 -9.86 18.04 -5.17
C PHE A 335 -10.50 18.89 -4.07
N VAL A 336 -9.78 19.13 -2.99
CA VAL A 336 -10.21 19.99 -1.88
C VAL A 336 -10.27 21.47 -2.32
N ALA A 337 -9.24 21.94 -3.02
CA ALA A 337 -9.18 23.35 -3.48
C ALA A 337 -10.32 23.71 -4.45
N GLU A 338 -10.79 22.78 -5.26
CA GLU A 338 -11.92 22.99 -6.19
C GLU A 338 -13.30 23.07 -5.50
N ARG A 339 -13.41 22.59 -4.24
CA ARG A 339 -14.71 22.41 -3.54
C ARG A 339 -14.86 23.30 -2.32
N ARG A 340 -13.87 24.08 -2.00
CA ARG A 340 -13.84 25.11 -0.94
C ARG A 340 -13.78 26.50 -1.50
#